data_61007fd0d190b397b8b6428e97055a3e
#
_entry.id   61007fd0d190b397b8b6428e97055a3e
#
_cell.length_a   1.000
_cell.length_b   1.000
_cell.length_c   1.000
_cell.angle_alpha   90.00
_cell.angle_beta   90.00
_cell.angle_gamma   90.00
#
_symmetry.space_group_name_H-M   'P 1'
#
loop_
_entity.id
_entity.type
_entity.pdbx_description
1 polymer ?
#
loop_
_entity_poly.entity_id
_entity_poly.type
_entity_poly.pdbx_seq_one_letter_code
_entity_poly.pdbx_strand_id
1 'polypeptide(L)'
;MSIKNRIKRGISFLLHGEPKPTYAKISYLFPNHVLDGKKIIVTGGGRGLGYAMAERFVKEGASVLISGRKEETLKESAKKLGCKYLVLDVSTTDGLEEFMAEADKMLGGVNCLVNNAGVSLHESDYTRVTPESFDKQ
;
A
#
# COMPACT_ATOMS: atom_id res chain seq x y z
N MET A 1 -10.75 42.67 -32.78
CA MET A 1 -11.29 41.28 -32.78
C MET A 1 -12.45 41.24 -33.77
N SER A 2 -12.35 40.42 -34.83
CA SER A 2 -13.33 40.41 -35.93
C SER A 2 -14.71 39.92 -35.45
N ILE A 3 -15.79 40.55 -36.00
CA ILE A 3 -17.19 40.18 -35.73
C ILE A 3 -17.42 38.67 -35.96
N LYS A 4 -16.78 38.08 -36.98
CA LYS A 4 -16.82 36.60 -37.25
C LYS A 4 -16.36 35.78 -36.08
N ASN A 5 -15.30 36.21 -35.36
CA ASN A 5 -14.78 35.48 -34.20
C ASN A 5 -15.71 35.59 -32.98
N ARG A 6 -16.42 36.70 -32.81
CA ARG A 6 -17.42 36.87 -31.74
C ARG A 6 -18.63 35.96 -31.95
N ILE A 7 -19.13 35.89 -33.21
CA ILE A 7 -20.25 35.00 -33.58
C ILE A 7 -19.87 33.55 -33.40
N LYS A 8 -18.66 33.13 -33.83
CA LYS A 8 -18.17 31.76 -33.68
C LYS A 8 -18.04 31.31 -32.22
N ARG A 9 -17.55 32.22 -31.34
CA ARG A 9 -17.51 31.99 -29.88
C ARG A 9 -18.91 31.89 -29.26
N GLY A 10 -19.87 32.74 -29.69
CA GLY A 10 -21.25 32.69 -29.21
C GLY A 10 -21.95 31.38 -29.60
N ILE A 11 -21.77 30.92 -30.84
CA ILE A 11 -22.33 29.65 -31.32
C ILE A 11 -21.69 28.45 -30.57
N SER A 12 -20.37 28.47 -30.36
CA SER A 12 -19.66 27.43 -29.61
C SER A 12 -20.12 27.38 -28.15
N PHE A 13 -20.36 28.51 -27.52
CA PHE A 13 -20.91 28.60 -26.16
C PHE A 13 -22.34 28.02 -26.07
N LEU A 14 -23.20 28.31 -27.05
CA LEU A 14 -24.57 27.78 -27.08
C LEU A 14 -24.61 26.26 -27.32
N LEU A 15 -23.66 25.73 -28.09
CA LEU A 15 -23.62 24.29 -28.43
C LEU A 15 -22.87 23.43 -27.40
N HIS A 16 -21.85 23.96 -26.73
CA HIS A 16 -20.94 23.20 -25.89
C HIS A 16 -20.86 23.72 -24.44
N GLY A 17 -21.55 24.81 -24.11
CA GLY A 17 -21.46 25.46 -22.80
C GLY A 17 -20.11 26.17 -22.57
N GLU A 18 -19.89 26.63 -21.35
CA GLU A 18 -18.60 27.20 -20.96
C GLU A 18 -17.51 26.10 -20.91
N PRO A 19 -16.29 26.38 -21.42
CA PRO A 19 -15.18 25.49 -21.28
C PRO A 19 -14.89 25.31 -19.78
N LYS A 20 -15.03 24.07 -19.28
CA LYS A 20 -14.69 23.75 -17.90
C LYS A 20 -13.18 23.91 -17.72
N PRO A 21 -12.74 24.69 -16.73
CA PRO A 21 -11.30 24.80 -16.47
C PRO A 21 -10.76 23.43 -16.06
N THR A 22 -9.73 22.96 -16.78
CA THR A 22 -9.02 21.76 -16.41
C THR A 22 -7.81 22.16 -15.57
N TYR A 23 -7.80 21.71 -14.33
CA TYR A 23 -6.68 21.94 -13.43
C TYR A 23 -5.77 20.70 -13.45
N ALA A 24 -4.52 20.87 -13.87
CA ALA A 24 -3.50 19.88 -13.70
C ALA A 24 -2.80 20.10 -12.35
N LYS A 25 -2.87 19.12 -11.44
CA LYS A 25 -2.06 19.14 -10.23
C LYS A 25 -0.70 18.56 -10.58
N ILE A 26 0.30 19.44 -10.70
CA ILE A 26 1.69 19.03 -10.91
C ILE A 26 2.28 18.76 -9.54
N SER A 27 2.69 17.51 -9.27
CA SER A 27 3.44 17.12 -8.08
C SER A 27 4.88 16.83 -8.49
N TYR A 28 5.82 17.46 -7.83
CA TYR A 28 7.23 17.14 -7.99
C TYR A 28 7.55 15.96 -7.07
N LEU A 29 8.03 14.85 -7.65
CA LEU A 29 8.52 13.71 -6.90
C LEU A 29 10.04 13.87 -6.73
N PHE A 30 10.45 14.01 -5.49
CA PHE A 30 11.88 14.00 -5.15
C PHE A 30 12.34 12.57 -4.91
N PRO A 31 13.58 12.20 -5.26
CA PRO A 31 14.18 10.94 -4.84
C PRO A 31 14.06 10.76 -3.32
N ASN A 32 13.72 9.56 -2.87
CA ASN A 32 13.48 9.19 -1.46
C ASN A 32 12.23 9.84 -0.79
N HIS A 33 11.32 10.44 -1.58
CA HIS A 33 10.09 11.07 -1.09
C HIS A 33 8.87 10.70 -1.94
N VAL A 34 8.97 9.62 -2.71
CA VAL A 34 7.89 9.19 -3.63
C VAL A 34 6.65 8.73 -2.85
N LEU A 35 6.85 8.22 -1.63
CA LEU A 35 5.80 7.69 -0.77
C LEU A 35 5.51 8.57 0.45
N ASP A 36 5.91 9.84 0.43
CA ASP A 36 5.61 10.77 1.52
C ASP A 36 4.12 10.80 1.82
N GLY A 37 3.79 10.68 3.11
CA GLY A 37 2.41 10.65 3.60
C GLY A 37 1.65 9.37 3.32
N LYS A 38 2.25 8.37 2.65
CA LYS A 38 1.64 7.05 2.49
C LYS A 38 1.79 6.24 3.77
N LYS A 39 0.77 5.46 4.08
CA LYS A 39 0.62 4.65 5.28
C LYS A 39 0.41 3.22 4.83
N ILE A 40 1.40 2.38 5.05
CA ILE A 40 1.53 1.07 4.39
C ILE A 40 1.66 -0.01 5.46
N ILE A 41 0.82 -1.05 5.33
CA ILE A 41 0.97 -2.29 6.11
C ILE A 41 1.64 -3.33 5.22
N VAL A 42 2.65 -4.04 5.76
CA VAL A 42 3.32 -5.16 5.06
C VAL A 42 3.19 -6.41 5.91
N THR A 43 2.39 -7.39 5.46
CA THR A 43 2.30 -8.68 6.13
C THR A 43 3.54 -9.52 5.83
N GLY A 44 4.02 -10.28 6.83
CA GLY A 44 5.28 -11.01 6.71
C GLY A 44 6.51 -10.10 6.61
N GLY A 45 6.42 -8.86 7.14
CA GLY A 45 7.45 -7.82 7.03
C GLY A 45 8.68 -8.00 7.92
N GLY A 46 8.72 -9.04 8.76
CA GLY A 46 9.83 -9.26 9.70
C GLY A 46 11.10 -9.84 9.07
N ARG A 47 11.08 -10.35 7.85
CA ARG A 47 12.24 -10.94 7.16
C ARG A 47 12.03 -11.03 5.64
N GLY A 48 13.12 -11.39 4.93
CA GLY A 48 13.07 -11.70 3.50
C GLY A 48 12.52 -10.56 2.65
N LEU A 49 11.65 -10.90 1.70
CA LEU A 49 11.08 -9.93 0.77
C LEU A 49 10.23 -8.87 1.47
N GLY A 50 9.41 -9.27 2.46
CA GLY A 50 8.59 -8.32 3.22
C GLY A 50 9.43 -7.27 3.93
N TYR A 51 10.55 -7.67 4.53
CA TYR A 51 11.49 -6.75 5.16
C TYR A 51 12.12 -5.80 4.13
N ALA A 52 12.59 -6.32 2.99
CA ALA A 52 13.21 -5.51 1.94
C ALA A 52 12.22 -4.49 1.35
N MET A 53 10.94 -4.89 1.15
CA MET A 53 9.89 -3.97 0.72
C MET A 53 9.63 -2.89 1.77
N ALA A 54 9.49 -3.27 3.04
CA ALA A 54 9.28 -2.33 4.14
C ALA A 54 10.44 -1.33 4.25
N GLU A 55 11.68 -1.81 4.12
CA GLU A 55 12.88 -0.94 4.09
C GLU A 55 12.81 0.08 2.96
N ARG A 56 12.45 -0.37 1.76
CA ARG A 56 12.33 0.53 0.63
C ARG A 56 11.22 1.56 0.83
N PHE A 57 10.07 1.16 1.34
CA PHE A 57 8.96 2.07 1.60
C PHE A 57 9.31 3.13 2.65
N VAL A 58 10.00 2.74 3.73
CA VAL A 58 10.49 3.70 4.74
C VAL A 58 11.48 4.68 4.10
N LYS A 59 12.43 4.21 3.29
CA LYS A 59 13.39 5.07 2.57
C LYS A 59 12.71 6.05 1.62
N GLU A 60 11.55 5.69 1.08
CA GLU A 60 10.75 6.58 0.20
C GLU A 60 9.77 7.47 0.97
N GLY A 61 9.87 7.55 2.29
CA GLY A 61 9.12 8.47 3.13
C GLY A 61 7.76 7.95 3.62
N ALA A 62 7.43 6.67 3.41
CA ALA A 62 6.19 6.10 3.93
C ALA A 62 6.22 5.86 5.43
N SER A 63 5.07 6.00 6.08
CA SER A 63 4.82 5.45 7.42
C SER A 63 4.48 3.98 7.29
N VAL A 64 5.35 3.09 7.76
CA VAL A 64 5.22 1.65 7.57
C VAL A 64 4.88 0.95 8.89
N LEU A 65 4.00 -0.05 8.81
CA LEU A 65 3.74 -1.03 9.86
C LEU A 65 3.99 -2.43 9.28
N ILE A 66 4.85 -3.20 9.93
CA ILE A 66 5.11 -4.58 9.57
C ILE A 66 4.34 -5.53 10.47
N SER A 67 3.86 -6.66 9.93
CA SER A 67 3.18 -7.67 10.72
C SER A 67 3.68 -9.07 10.42
N GLY A 68 3.39 -10.01 11.32
CA GLY A 68 3.76 -11.41 11.25
C GLY A 68 3.53 -12.11 12.58
N ARG A 69 3.88 -13.40 12.66
CA ARG A 69 3.59 -14.26 13.83
C ARG A 69 4.59 -14.15 14.97
N LYS A 70 5.87 -13.83 14.68
CA LYS A 70 6.95 -13.83 15.67
C LYS A 70 7.27 -12.43 16.14
N GLU A 71 6.84 -12.10 17.34
CA GLU A 71 6.98 -10.76 17.91
C GLU A 71 8.44 -10.31 18.00
N GLU A 72 9.35 -11.16 18.49
CA GLU A 72 10.76 -10.79 18.64
C GLU A 72 11.38 -10.38 17.30
N THR A 73 11.09 -11.17 16.24
CA THR A 73 11.57 -10.86 14.88
C THR A 73 11.02 -9.53 14.36
N LEU A 74 9.73 -9.27 14.61
CA LEU A 74 9.09 -8.01 14.21
C LEU A 74 9.69 -6.83 14.95
N LYS A 75 9.87 -6.95 16.26
CA LYS A 75 10.43 -5.92 17.14
C LYS A 75 11.85 -5.52 16.72
N GLU A 76 12.70 -6.52 16.45
CA GLU A 76 14.06 -6.26 15.95
C GLU A 76 14.06 -5.58 14.59
N SER A 77 13.22 -6.08 13.67
CA SER A 77 13.12 -5.55 12.31
C SER A 77 12.54 -4.14 12.29
N ALA A 78 11.48 -3.90 13.05
CA ALA A 78 10.88 -2.57 13.19
C ALA A 78 11.88 -1.56 13.77
N LYS A 79 12.66 -1.95 14.77
CA LYS A 79 13.73 -1.12 15.33
C LYS A 79 14.80 -0.75 14.30
N LYS A 80 15.23 -1.72 13.47
CA LYS A 80 16.22 -1.50 12.41
C LYS A 80 15.69 -0.58 11.30
N LEU A 81 14.42 -0.76 10.95
CA LEU A 81 13.76 0.00 9.89
C LEU A 81 13.26 1.39 10.35
N GLY A 82 13.14 1.62 11.64
CA GLY A 82 12.48 2.81 12.18
C GLY A 82 10.98 2.84 11.89
N CYS A 83 10.32 1.68 11.84
CA CYS A 83 8.90 1.55 11.54
C CYS A 83 8.13 0.93 12.72
N LYS A 84 6.80 0.78 12.57
CA LYS A 84 5.91 0.17 13.55
C LYS A 84 5.73 -1.32 13.28
N TYR A 85 5.29 -2.05 14.30
CA TYR A 85 4.94 -3.47 14.12
C TYR A 85 3.70 -3.84 14.93
N LEU A 86 2.98 -4.85 14.46
CA LEU A 86 1.92 -5.56 15.18
C LEU A 86 1.99 -7.05 14.87
N VAL A 87 1.68 -7.86 15.87
CA VAL A 87 1.60 -9.32 15.68
C VAL A 87 0.28 -9.65 14.98
N LEU A 88 0.35 -10.49 13.95
CA LEU A 88 -0.80 -11.01 13.22
C LEU A 88 -0.47 -12.38 12.64
N ASP A 89 -1.34 -13.35 12.87
CA ASP A 89 -1.37 -14.59 12.10
C ASP A 89 -2.45 -14.49 11.02
N VAL A 90 -2.03 -14.40 9.76
CA VAL A 90 -2.95 -14.29 8.61
C VAL A 90 -3.59 -15.62 8.22
N SER A 91 -3.23 -16.73 8.88
CA SER A 91 -3.81 -18.06 8.62
C SER A 91 -5.21 -18.22 9.24
N THR A 92 -5.62 -17.28 10.09
CA THR A 92 -6.94 -17.23 10.72
C THR A 92 -7.59 -15.89 10.47
N THR A 93 -8.91 -15.83 10.58
CA THR A 93 -9.68 -14.58 10.53
C THR A 93 -9.81 -13.91 11.90
N ASP A 94 -9.43 -14.63 12.95
CA ASP A 94 -9.53 -14.15 14.32
C ASP A 94 -8.59 -12.97 14.56
N GLY A 95 -9.10 -11.92 15.17
CA GLY A 95 -8.30 -10.72 15.50
C GLY A 95 -7.99 -9.78 14.33
N LEU A 96 -8.53 -10.03 13.13
CA LEU A 96 -8.29 -9.13 11.98
C LEU A 96 -8.89 -7.74 12.18
N GLU A 97 -10.08 -7.66 12.77
CA GLU A 97 -10.76 -6.39 13.03
C GLU A 97 -9.98 -5.56 14.05
N GLU A 98 -9.57 -6.18 15.16
CA GLU A 98 -8.75 -5.56 16.20
C GLU A 98 -7.39 -5.13 15.66
N PHE A 99 -6.76 -5.98 14.84
CA PHE A 99 -5.50 -5.64 14.18
C PHE A 99 -5.65 -4.41 13.28
N MET A 100 -6.71 -4.36 12.45
CA MET A 100 -6.94 -3.22 11.57
C MET A 100 -7.25 -1.94 12.34
N ALA A 101 -8.03 -2.02 13.42
CA ALA A 101 -8.33 -0.88 14.28
C ALA A 101 -7.06 -0.32 14.95
N GLU A 102 -6.19 -1.18 15.47
CA GLU A 102 -4.95 -0.75 16.10
C GLU A 102 -3.94 -0.23 15.06
N ALA A 103 -3.84 -0.87 13.88
CA ALA A 103 -2.99 -0.39 12.79
C ALA A 103 -3.42 0.99 12.29
N ASP A 104 -4.74 1.20 12.15
CA ASP A 104 -5.30 2.51 11.78
C ASP A 104 -4.95 3.58 12.81
N LYS A 105 -5.14 3.30 14.08
CA LYS A 105 -4.78 4.20 15.18
C LYS A 105 -3.27 4.50 15.19
N MET A 106 -2.44 3.48 15.02
CA MET A 106 -0.98 3.64 15.01
C MET A 106 -0.49 4.48 13.83
N LEU A 107 -1.04 4.26 12.63
CA LEU A 107 -0.63 4.96 11.41
C LEU A 107 -1.41 6.27 11.18
N GLY A 108 -2.57 6.43 11.83
CA GLY A 108 -3.51 7.53 11.57
C GLY A 108 -4.19 7.39 10.21
N GLY A 109 -4.58 6.19 9.84
CA GLY A 109 -5.17 5.76 8.57
C GLY A 109 -4.31 4.74 7.84
N VAL A 110 -4.87 4.04 6.85
CA VAL A 110 -4.16 3.08 5.99
C VAL A 110 -4.44 3.39 4.54
N ASN A 111 -3.39 3.47 3.71
CA ASN A 111 -3.51 3.74 2.27
C ASN A 111 -3.22 2.50 1.42
N CYS A 112 -2.38 1.59 1.93
CA CYS A 112 -1.93 0.43 1.18
C CYS A 112 -1.71 -0.76 2.11
N LEU A 113 -2.15 -1.93 1.67
CA LEU A 113 -1.86 -3.22 2.29
C LEU A 113 -1.06 -4.07 1.31
N VAL A 114 0.10 -4.54 1.74
CA VAL A 114 0.93 -5.48 0.98
C VAL A 114 0.76 -6.87 1.57
N ASN A 115 0.00 -7.70 0.89
CA ASN A 115 -0.19 -9.11 1.24
C ASN A 115 1.03 -9.92 0.76
N ASN A 116 2.05 -10.03 1.64
CA ASN A 116 3.28 -10.74 1.36
C ASN A 116 3.48 -11.95 2.28
N ALA A 117 2.77 -12.02 3.41
CA ALA A 117 2.83 -13.20 4.27
C ALA A 117 2.42 -14.45 3.50
N GLY A 118 3.21 -15.48 3.61
CA GLY A 118 2.96 -16.78 2.99
C GLY A 118 3.93 -17.82 3.51
N VAL A 119 3.59 -19.07 3.35
CA VAL A 119 4.46 -20.21 3.61
C VAL A 119 4.57 -21.04 2.33
N SER A 120 5.75 -21.53 2.01
CA SER A 120 5.93 -22.52 0.95
C SER A 120 6.07 -23.88 1.63
N LEU A 121 5.10 -24.73 1.40
CA LEU A 121 5.21 -26.14 1.70
C LEU A 121 5.98 -26.76 0.52
N HIS A 122 7.30 -26.85 0.60
CA HIS A 122 8.18 -27.38 -0.44
C HIS A 122 7.79 -28.81 -0.85
N GLU A 123 6.71 -28.93 -1.60
CA GLU A 123 6.38 -30.13 -2.34
C GLU A 123 7.22 -30.11 -3.62
N SER A 124 8.19 -31.00 -3.73
CA SER A 124 9.05 -31.11 -4.91
C SER A 124 8.29 -31.65 -6.14
N ASP A 125 7.12 -32.23 -5.91
CA ASP A 125 6.26 -32.81 -6.94
C ASP A 125 4.86 -32.15 -6.85
N TYR A 126 4.55 -31.32 -7.84
CA TYR A 126 3.26 -30.62 -7.92
C TYR A 126 2.05 -31.58 -8.01
N THR A 127 2.25 -32.84 -8.43
CA THR A 127 1.16 -33.84 -8.49
C THR A 127 0.72 -34.32 -7.11
N ARG A 128 1.50 -34.00 -6.07
CA ARG A 128 1.20 -34.34 -4.66
C ARG A 128 0.56 -33.18 -3.90
N VAL A 129 0.39 -32.02 -4.53
CA VAL A 129 -0.29 -30.89 -3.90
C VAL A 129 -1.77 -31.24 -3.75
N THR A 130 -2.24 -31.30 -2.51
CA THR A 130 -3.66 -31.49 -2.20
C THR A 130 -4.35 -30.13 -2.00
N PRO A 131 -5.69 -30.05 -2.12
CA PRO A 131 -6.41 -28.82 -1.81
C PRO A 131 -6.07 -28.28 -0.42
N GLU A 132 -5.97 -29.15 0.58
CA GLU A 132 -5.64 -28.77 1.96
C GLU A 132 -4.21 -28.24 2.11
N SER A 133 -3.26 -28.77 1.31
CA SER A 133 -1.88 -28.27 1.31
C SER A 133 -1.77 -26.94 0.56
N PHE A 134 -2.60 -26.76 -0.47
CA PHE A 134 -2.68 -25.49 -1.22
C PHE A 134 -3.27 -24.36 -0.36
N ASP A 135 -4.36 -24.64 0.35
CA ASP A 135 -5.03 -23.64 1.21
C ASP A 135 -4.16 -23.18 2.40
N LYS A 136 -3.12 -23.95 2.74
CA LYS A 136 -2.15 -23.58 3.80
C LYS A 136 -1.01 -22.70 3.31
N GLN A 137 -0.87 -22.48 2.02
CA GLN A 137 0.19 -21.65 1.44
C GLN A 137 -0.22 -20.18 1.32
#